data_4764c45add6447d0c7d7c26e28e05b1f
#
_entry.id   4764c45add6447d0c7d7c26e28e05b1f
#
_cell.length_a   1.000
_cell.length_b   1.000
_cell.length_c   1.000
_cell.angle_alpha   90.00
_cell.angle_beta   90.00
_cell.angle_gamma   90.00
#
_symmetry.space_group_name_H-M   'P 1'
#
loop_
_entity.id
_entity.type
_entity.pdbx_description
1 polymer ?
#
loop_
_entity_poly.entity_id
_entity_poly.type
_entity_poly.pdbx_seq_one_letter_code
_entity_poly.pdbx_strand_id
1 'polypeptide(L)'
;MSLLFFLMISSLTIAGDKKLNDISTPLNGRDLAEKQLVVFESETCSSCKSFNKDIMASWKSALKIEKTYSMNVPTGWALKEDLWATPTVILFEGGTEVSRYTGYDGDKQAFWQWLGLQTLTPEQKKIAFESGTERAFTGSLLDNHEPGFYVDPISGEQLFRSDNKFNSGTGWPSFFNPVPDSIVFKEDGHRVEVLSASSGIHLGHVFNDGPPPTGKRYCINSAVLKFVAD
;
A
#
# COMPACT_ATOMS: atom_id res chain seq x y z
N MET A 1 3.67 54.16 -38.84
CA MET A 1 2.84 53.39 -37.90
C MET A 1 3.23 51.93 -38.06
N SER A 2 4.08 51.47 -37.18
CA SER A 2 4.65 50.10 -37.20
C SER A 2 4.03 49.31 -36.07
N LEU A 3 3.25 48.28 -36.43
CA LEU A 3 2.57 47.38 -35.46
C LEU A 3 3.56 46.25 -35.11
N LEU A 4 4.09 46.26 -33.88
CA LEU A 4 4.84 45.15 -33.35
C LEU A 4 3.84 44.08 -32.84
N PHE A 5 3.86 42.91 -33.46
CA PHE A 5 3.20 41.70 -32.99
C PHE A 5 4.08 41.05 -31.89
N PHE A 6 3.62 41.10 -30.63
CA PHE A 6 4.21 40.34 -29.56
C PHE A 6 3.71 38.90 -29.64
N LEU A 7 4.56 37.95 -30.03
CA LEU A 7 4.31 36.54 -29.88
C LEU A 7 4.50 36.18 -28.38
N MET A 8 3.38 35.90 -27.71
CA MET A 8 3.45 35.20 -26.40
C MET A 8 3.80 33.74 -26.65
N ILE A 9 5.02 33.38 -26.35
CA ILE A 9 5.44 31.99 -26.22
C ILE A 9 4.98 31.53 -24.83
N SER A 10 3.88 30.78 -24.79
CA SER A 10 3.50 30.07 -23.58
C SER A 10 4.50 28.93 -23.34
N SER A 11 5.41 29.15 -22.41
CA SER A 11 6.27 28.09 -21.90
C SER A 11 5.40 27.07 -21.16
N LEU A 12 5.20 25.92 -21.81
CA LEU A 12 4.69 24.70 -21.15
C LEU A 12 5.76 24.30 -20.10
N THR A 13 5.54 24.67 -18.87
CA THR A 13 6.30 24.12 -17.74
C THR A 13 5.92 22.65 -17.62
N ILE A 14 6.76 21.78 -18.18
CA ILE A 14 6.79 20.37 -17.82
C ILE A 14 6.98 20.35 -16.31
N ALA A 15 6.03 19.70 -15.59
CA ALA A 15 6.13 19.49 -14.16
C ALA A 15 7.48 18.81 -13.89
N GLY A 16 8.42 19.60 -13.38
CA GLY A 16 9.77 19.16 -13.11
C GLY A 16 9.72 18.02 -12.09
N ASP A 17 10.49 16.99 -12.37
CA ASP A 17 10.88 15.99 -11.40
C ASP A 17 11.18 16.68 -10.08
N LYS A 18 10.38 16.38 -9.05
CA LYS A 18 10.60 16.89 -7.71
C LYS A 18 11.95 16.34 -7.29
N LYS A 19 13.01 17.17 -7.43
CA LYS A 19 14.34 16.80 -6.94
C LYS A 19 14.16 16.31 -5.51
N LEU A 20 14.50 15.04 -5.29
CA LEU A 20 14.56 14.46 -3.96
C LEU A 20 15.36 15.42 -3.07
N ASN A 21 14.75 15.80 -1.97
CA ASN A 21 15.45 16.56 -0.96
C ASN A 21 16.65 15.72 -0.52
N ASP A 22 17.82 16.29 -0.63
CA ASP A 22 19.04 15.71 -0.09
C ASP A 22 18.81 15.46 1.40
N ILE A 23 18.73 14.16 1.78
CA ILE A 23 18.45 13.73 3.16
C ILE A 23 19.61 14.14 4.11
N SER A 24 20.62 14.86 3.60
CA SER A 24 21.69 15.45 4.42
C SER A 24 21.19 16.56 5.36
N THR A 25 19.96 17.06 5.19
CA THR A 25 19.38 18.05 6.09
C THR A 25 18.96 17.35 7.39
N PRO A 26 19.40 17.84 8.57
CA PRO A 26 18.96 17.28 9.86
C PRO A 26 17.44 17.31 9.93
N LEU A 27 16.81 16.14 10.07
CA LEU A 27 15.37 16.06 10.32
C LEU A 27 15.11 16.73 11.68
N ASN A 28 14.16 17.67 11.72
CA ASN A 28 13.69 18.24 12.98
C ASN A 28 13.12 17.10 13.84
N GLY A 29 13.35 17.14 15.17
CA GLY A 29 12.98 16.07 16.09
C GLY A 29 11.52 15.58 16.05
N ARG A 30 10.64 16.26 15.32
CA ARG A 30 9.26 15.81 15.02
C ARG A 30 9.22 14.67 13.99
N ASP A 31 10.15 14.64 13.04
CA ASP A 31 10.20 13.63 11.97
C ASP A 31 10.81 12.31 12.47
N LEU A 32 11.55 12.33 13.57
CA LEU A 32 12.14 11.17 14.19
C LEU A 32 11.11 10.26 14.90
N ALA A 33 9.95 10.80 15.30
CA ALA A 33 8.94 10.04 16.05
C ALA A 33 8.05 9.16 15.15
N GLU A 34 8.04 9.40 13.85
CA GLU A 34 7.17 8.68 12.90
C GLU A 34 7.89 7.52 12.24
N LYS A 35 7.10 6.49 11.92
CA LYS A 35 7.55 5.41 11.03
C LYS A 35 7.62 5.92 9.61
N GLN A 36 8.76 5.75 8.95
CA GLN A 36 8.93 6.12 7.55
C GLN A 36 9.83 5.14 6.81
N LEU A 37 9.64 5.06 5.50
CA LEU A 37 10.46 4.25 4.62
C LEU A 37 11.45 5.13 3.88
N VAL A 38 12.69 4.64 3.76
CA VAL A 38 13.70 5.24 2.90
C VAL A 38 14.20 4.17 1.92
N VAL A 39 14.16 4.50 0.64
CA VAL A 39 14.67 3.65 -0.45
C VAL A 39 16.05 4.15 -0.84
N PHE A 40 17.05 3.33 -0.62
CA PHE A 40 18.43 3.57 -1.05
C PHE A 40 18.60 2.97 -2.45
N GLU A 41 18.93 3.82 -3.41
CA GLU A 41 19.00 3.47 -4.84
C GLU A 41 20.36 3.82 -5.45
N SER A 42 20.62 3.31 -6.66
CA SER A 42 21.69 3.74 -7.54
C SER A 42 21.14 4.05 -8.93
N GLU A 43 21.65 5.07 -9.59
CA GLU A 43 21.19 5.51 -10.93
C GLU A 43 21.31 4.40 -11.99
N THR A 44 22.32 3.54 -11.88
CA THR A 44 22.58 2.46 -12.84
C THR A 44 21.89 1.13 -12.48
N CYS A 45 21.17 1.08 -11.36
CA CYS A 45 20.57 -0.13 -10.82
C CYS A 45 19.29 -0.52 -11.59
N SER A 46 19.30 -1.66 -12.27
CA SER A 46 18.14 -2.19 -12.99
C SER A 46 17.00 -2.60 -12.06
N SER A 47 17.30 -3.26 -10.94
CA SER A 47 16.31 -3.64 -9.92
C SER A 47 15.65 -2.41 -9.29
N CYS A 48 16.37 -1.29 -9.13
CA CYS A 48 15.79 -0.03 -8.66
C CYS A 48 14.76 0.53 -9.65
N LYS A 49 15.06 0.45 -10.96
CA LYS A 49 14.12 0.87 -12.01
C LYS A 49 12.85 0.01 -11.98
N SER A 50 13.00 -1.30 -11.81
CA SER A 50 11.85 -2.20 -11.67
C SER A 50 11.04 -1.88 -10.40
N PHE A 51 11.69 -1.70 -9.26
CA PHE A 51 11.04 -1.32 -8.00
C PHE A 51 10.28 0.01 -8.12
N ASN A 52 10.88 1.02 -8.75
CA ASN A 52 10.23 2.30 -8.99
C ASN A 52 8.99 2.16 -9.87
N LYS A 53 9.07 1.37 -10.94
CA LYS A 53 7.93 1.11 -11.83
C LYS A 53 6.81 0.33 -11.12
N ASP A 54 7.16 -0.70 -10.39
CA ASP A 54 6.22 -1.70 -9.88
C ASP A 54 5.59 -1.32 -8.55
N ILE A 55 6.33 -0.58 -7.72
CA ILE A 55 5.93 -0.22 -6.35
C ILE A 55 5.76 1.29 -6.19
N MET A 56 6.81 2.08 -6.51
CA MET A 56 6.81 3.52 -6.22
C MET A 56 5.82 4.31 -7.08
N ALA A 57 5.65 3.95 -8.36
CA ALA A 57 4.78 4.67 -9.29
C ALA A 57 3.30 4.67 -8.87
N SER A 58 2.87 3.67 -8.11
CA SER A 58 1.50 3.50 -7.62
C SER A 58 1.41 3.52 -6.09
N TRP A 59 2.36 4.17 -5.40
CA TRP A 59 2.38 4.20 -3.94
C TRP A 59 1.14 4.85 -3.35
N LYS A 60 0.34 4.08 -2.63
CA LYS A 60 -0.90 4.51 -1.95
C LYS A 60 -0.89 4.16 -0.45
N SER A 61 0.16 3.49 0.03
CA SER A 61 0.30 3.19 1.45
C SER A 61 0.29 4.46 2.28
N ALA A 62 -0.26 4.38 3.49
CA ALA A 62 -0.28 5.51 4.43
C ALA A 62 1.10 5.87 4.99
N LEU A 63 2.10 4.99 4.84
CA LEU A 63 3.46 5.29 5.26
C LEU A 63 4.14 6.28 4.32
N LYS A 64 4.82 7.24 4.91
CA LYS A 64 5.72 8.12 4.17
C LYS A 64 6.85 7.28 3.59
N ILE A 65 7.15 7.50 2.31
CA ILE A 65 8.28 6.88 1.63
C ILE A 65 9.10 7.94 0.92
N GLU A 66 10.40 7.89 1.09
CA GLU A 66 11.35 8.76 0.41
C GLU A 66 12.43 7.89 -0.23
N LYS A 67 13.11 8.41 -1.26
CA LYS A 67 14.21 7.71 -1.90
C LYS A 67 15.45 8.58 -1.97
N THR A 68 16.62 7.96 -1.96
CA THR A 68 17.91 8.63 -2.03
C THR A 68 18.91 7.82 -2.85
N TYR A 69 19.80 8.53 -3.53
CA TYR A 69 20.99 7.96 -4.16
C TYR A 69 22.23 8.02 -3.25
N SER A 70 22.11 8.66 -2.09
CA SER A 70 23.18 8.64 -1.08
C SER A 70 23.18 7.31 -0.34
N MET A 71 24.32 6.69 -0.20
CA MET A 71 24.50 5.51 0.65
C MET A 71 24.74 5.88 2.12
N ASN A 72 24.73 7.16 2.45
CA ASN A 72 24.83 7.65 3.82
C ASN A 72 23.45 7.95 4.39
N VAL A 73 23.23 7.53 5.60
CA VAL A 73 22.01 7.91 6.33
C VAL A 73 22.15 9.33 6.89
N PRO A 74 21.03 10.02 7.14
CA PRO A 74 21.03 11.33 7.77
C PRO A 74 21.73 11.31 9.14
N THR A 75 22.32 12.45 9.52
CA THR A 75 22.96 12.59 10.83
C THR A 75 21.97 12.28 11.96
N GLY A 76 22.36 11.43 12.87
CA GLY A 76 21.54 10.98 14.00
C GLY A 76 20.67 9.75 13.70
N TRP A 77 20.72 9.22 12.46
CA TRP A 77 20.07 7.97 12.12
C TRP A 77 21.03 6.80 12.28
N ALA A 78 20.49 5.63 12.64
CA ALA A 78 21.26 4.43 12.87
C ALA A 78 20.78 3.25 12.00
N LEU A 79 21.73 2.62 11.32
CA LEU A 79 21.54 1.35 10.62
C LEU A 79 21.92 0.19 11.54
N LYS A 80 21.28 -0.95 11.36
CA LYS A 80 21.66 -2.23 12.00
C LYS A 80 22.92 -2.85 11.36
N GLU A 81 23.11 -2.61 10.07
CA GLU A 81 24.24 -3.07 9.27
C GLU A 81 24.45 -2.13 8.08
N ASP A 82 25.63 -2.20 7.46
CA ASP A 82 25.96 -1.40 6.29
C ASP A 82 25.04 -1.70 5.10
N LEU A 83 24.91 -0.72 4.21
CA LEU A 83 24.22 -0.88 2.93
C LEU A 83 25.16 -1.55 1.93
N TRP A 84 24.80 -2.73 1.45
CA TRP A 84 25.63 -3.52 0.53
C TRP A 84 24.99 -3.78 -0.84
N ALA A 85 23.71 -3.46 -1.01
CA ALA A 85 22.99 -3.63 -2.27
C ALA A 85 21.90 -2.56 -2.46
N THR A 86 21.45 -2.39 -3.71
CA THR A 86 20.35 -1.51 -4.11
C THR A 86 19.34 -2.23 -5.01
N PRO A 87 18.02 -1.95 -4.91
CA PRO A 87 17.43 -1.07 -3.90
C PRO A 87 17.49 -1.72 -2.52
N THR A 88 17.69 -0.94 -1.49
CA THR A 88 17.41 -1.35 -0.10
C THR A 88 16.37 -0.40 0.47
N VAL A 89 15.23 -0.95 0.89
CA VAL A 89 14.14 -0.22 1.54
C VAL A 89 14.26 -0.45 3.04
N ILE A 90 14.40 0.62 3.80
CA ILE A 90 14.53 0.54 5.25
C ILE A 90 13.34 1.23 5.91
N LEU A 91 12.70 0.53 6.84
CA LEU A 91 11.73 1.11 7.75
C LEU A 91 12.48 1.66 8.96
N PHE A 92 12.35 2.98 9.16
CA PHE A 92 12.86 3.68 10.32
C PHE A 92 11.74 4.02 11.29
N GLU A 93 12.05 3.99 12.58
CA GLU A 93 11.22 4.51 13.67
C GLU A 93 12.14 5.25 14.63
N GLY A 94 11.86 6.54 14.87
CA GLY A 94 12.74 7.37 15.69
C GLY A 94 14.17 7.51 15.13
N GLY A 95 14.36 7.45 13.82
CA GLY A 95 15.67 7.46 13.18
C GLY A 95 16.48 6.17 13.33
N THR A 96 15.90 5.13 13.94
CA THR A 96 16.55 3.82 14.08
C THR A 96 15.94 2.83 13.10
N GLU A 97 16.78 2.06 12.44
CA GLU A 97 16.31 0.98 11.56
C GLU A 97 15.52 -0.06 12.35
N VAL A 98 14.28 -0.31 11.94
CA VAL A 98 13.41 -1.37 12.46
C VAL A 98 13.57 -2.65 11.65
N SER A 99 13.50 -2.52 10.31
CA SER A 99 13.56 -3.64 9.37
C SER A 99 14.02 -3.15 8.01
N ARG A 100 14.53 -4.05 7.18
CA ARG A 100 14.91 -3.76 5.80
C ARG A 100 14.43 -4.83 4.83
N TYR A 101 14.26 -4.40 3.58
CA TYR A 101 14.03 -5.22 2.41
C TYR A 101 15.11 -4.91 1.38
N THR A 102 15.99 -5.86 1.11
CA THR A 102 17.16 -5.66 0.24
C THR A 102 17.03 -6.42 -1.06
N GLY A 103 17.28 -5.72 -2.16
CA GLY A 103 17.08 -6.25 -3.51
C GLY A 103 15.61 -6.14 -3.96
N TYR A 104 15.39 -6.37 -5.26
CA TYR A 104 14.05 -6.50 -5.83
C TYR A 104 14.14 -7.33 -7.12
N ASP A 105 13.44 -8.44 -7.15
CA ASP A 105 13.43 -9.42 -8.25
C ASP A 105 12.17 -9.35 -9.11
N GLY A 106 11.27 -8.40 -8.82
CA GLY A 106 9.97 -8.24 -9.50
C GLY A 106 8.78 -8.82 -8.73
N ASP A 107 9.00 -9.48 -7.60
CA ASP A 107 7.93 -9.97 -6.74
C ASP A 107 7.35 -8.82 -5.88
N LYS A 108 6.27 -8.22 -6.40
CA LYS A 108 5.54 -7.16 -5.70
C LYS A 108 4.94 -7.64 -4.38
N GLN A 109 4.42 -8.87 -4.37
CA GLN A 109 3.74 -9.41 -3.19
C GLN A 109 4.73 -9.64 -2.05
N ALA A 110 5.92 -10.14 -2.34
CA ALA A 110 6.98 -10.30 -1.34
C ALA A 110 7.32 -8.99 -0.63
N PHE A 111 7.43 -7.89 -1.38
CA PHE A 111 7.63 -6.57 -0.80
C PHE A 111 6.47 -6.12 0.11
N TRP A 112 5.22 -6.23 -0.37
CA TRP A 112 4.05 -5.83 0.41
C TRP A 112 3.85 -6.71 1.65
N GLN A 113 4.13 -8.01 1.55
CA GLN A 113 4.09 -8.93 2.69
C GLN A 113 5.14 -8.57 3.74
N TRP A 114 6.39 -8.28 3.31
CA TRP A 114 7.40 -7.76 4.21
C TRP A 114 6.92 -6.51 4.95
N LEU A 115 6.34 -5.54 4.22
CA LEU A 115 5.84 -4.31 4.82
C LEU A 115 4.68 -4.59 5.79
N GLY A 116 3.77 -5.46 5.43
CA GLY A 116 2.65 -5.88 6.26
C GLY A 116 3.11 -6.52 7.58
N LEU A 117 4.17 -7.34 7.54
CA LEU A 117 4.76 -7.91 8.76
C LEU A 117 5.30 -6.84 9.72
N GLN A 118 5.62 -5.64 9.24
CA GLN A 118 6.13 -4.54 10.06
C GLN A 118 5.01 -3.59 10.55
N THR A 119 3.88 -3.55 9.85
CA THR A 119 2.86 -2.50 10.03
C THR A 119 1.54 -3.00 10.60
N LEU A 120 1.19 -4.25 10.32
CA LEU A 120 -0.06 -4.85 10.82
C LEU A 120 0.04 -5.25 12.30
N THR A 121 -1.09 -5.16 12.99
CA THR A 121 -1.23 -5.69 14.37
C THR A 121 -1.12 -7.22 14.38
N PRO A 122 -0.88 -7.86 15.53
CA PRO A 122 -0.85 -9.33 15.62
C PRO A 122 -2.14 -10.00 15.12
N GLU A 123 -3.31 -9.42 15.41
CA GLU A 123 -4.59 -9.93 14.93
C GLU A 123 -4.71 -9.83 13.42
N GLN A 124 -4.37 -8.67 12.86
CA GLN A 124 -4.37 -8.47 11.40
C GLN A 124 -3.40 -9.43 10.69
N LYS A 125 -2.21 -9.67 11.26
CA LYS A 125 -1.24 -10.63 10.71
C LYS A 125 -1.80 -12.04 10.66
N LYS A 126 -2.47 -12.47 11.72
CA LYS A 126 -3.11 -13.78 11.77
C LYS A 126 -4.16 -13.93 10.67
N ILE A 127 -4.97 -12.90 10.45
CA ILE A 127 -5.98 -12.92 9.38
C ILE A 127 -5.30 -12.86 8.00
N ALA A 128 -4.41 -11.88 7.80
CA ALA A 128 -3.80 -11.59 6.49
C ALA A 128 -2.88 -12.71 5.97
N PHE A 129 -2.10 -13.33 6.85
CA PHE A 129 -1.02 -14.27 6.45
C PHE A 129 -1.28 -15.73 6.84
N GLU A 130 -2.23 -16.00 7.74
CA GLU A 130 -2.57 -17.34 8.18
C GLU A 130 -4.02 -17.72 7.81
N SER A 131 -4.65 -16.98 6.87
CA SER A 131 -6.05 -17.16 6.42
C SER A 131 -7.04 -17.23 7.60
N GLY A 132 -6.81 -16.39 8.62
CA GLY A 132 -7.66 -16.31 9.80
C GLY A 132 -9.00 -15.63 9.50
N THR A 133 -9.90 -15.70 10.46
CA THR A 133 -11.21 -15.03 10.40
C THR A 133 -11.45 -14.31 11.71
N GLU A 134 -11.82 -13.03 11.66
CA GLU A 134 -12.26 -12.27 12.83
C GLU A 134 -13.60 -12.79 13.35
N ARG A 135 -13.91 -12.52 14.62
CA ARG A 135 -15.20 -12.88 15.19
C ARG A 135 -16.35 -12.12 14.50
N ALA A 136 -17.43 -12.81 14.16
CA ALA A 136 -18.62 -12.19 13.58
C ALA A 136 -19.17 -11.07 14.47
N PHE A 137 -19.66 -10.00 13.86
CA PHE A 137 -20.26 -8.82 14.50
C PHE A 137 -19.31 -7.98 15.38
N THR A 138 -17.99 -8.13 15.20
CA THR A 138 -17.00 -7.35 15.97
C THR A 138 -16.16 -6.40 15.11
N GLY A 139 -16.24 -6.54 13.80
CA GLY A 139 -15.44 -5.76 12.86
C GLY A 139 -15.84 -4.28 12.83
N SER A 140 -14.87 -3.37 12.95
CA SER A 140 -15.11 -1.92 13.02
C SER A 140 -15.74 -1.31 11.76
N LEU A 141 -15.61 -1.99 10.61
CA LEU A 141 -16.15 -1.54 9.33
C LEU A 141 -17.47 -2.24 8.96
N LEU A 142 -18.04 -3.08 9.86
CA LEU A 142 -19.30 -3.79 9.60
C LEU A 142 -20.42 -2.80 9.27
N ASP A 143 -20.60 -1.79 10.10
CA ASP A 143 -21.69 -0.81 9.99
C ASP A 143 -21.26 0.50 9.32
N ASN A 144 -20.06 0.53 8.71
CA ASN A 144 -19.64 1.70 7.94
C ASN A 144 -20.38 1.75 6.60
N HIS A 145 -21.12 2.85 6.34
CA HIS A 145 -21.87 3.13 5.12
C HIS A 145 -21.48 4.47 4.48
N GLU A 146 -20.41 5.09 4.95
CA GLU A 146 -19.89 6.33 4.38
C GLU A 146 -19.48 6.15 2.91
N PRO A 147 -19.65 7.16 2.04
CA PRO A 147 -19.13 7.12 0.67
C PRO A 147 -17.61 7.02 0.66
N GLY A 148 -17.06 6.07 -0.13
CA GLY A 148 -15.61 5.89 -0.21
C GLY A 148 -15.20 4.50 -0.64
N PHE A 149 -13.94 4.17 -0.37
CA PHE A 149 -13.32 2.91 -0.74
C PHE A 149 -12.85 2.14 0.49
N TYR A 150 -13.02 0.82 0.43
CA TYR A 150 -12.35 -0.13 1.30
C TYR A 150 -11.06 -0.56 0.60
N VAL A 151 -9.93 -0.30 1.25
CA VAL A 151 -8.61 -0.46 0.66
C VAL A 151 -7.78 -1.50 1.41
N ASP A 152 -6.80 -2.06 0.73
CA ASP A 152 -5.77 -2.90 1.32
C ASP A 152 -4.99 -2.11 2.39
N PRO A 153 -4.87 -2.61 3.63
CA PRO A 153 -4.28 -1.86 4.72
C PRO A 153 -2.77 -1.64 4.58
N ILE A 154 -2.10 -2.41 3.71
CA ILE A 154 -0.66 -2.35 3.48
C ILE A 154 -0.35 -1.47 2.28
N SER A 155 -0.88 -1.83 1.11
CA SER A 155 -0.59 -1.15 -0.16
C SER A 155 -1.42 0.11 -0.39
N GLY A 156 -2.60 0.20 0.24
CA GLY A 156 -3.58 1.25 -0.02
C GLY A 156 -4.38 1.05 -1.31
N GLU A 157 -4.24 -0.11 -1.99
CA GLU A 157 -4.98 -0.39 -3.22
C GLU A 157 -6.47 -0.54 -2.94
N GLN A 158 -7.31 0.05 -3.81
CA GLN A 158 -8.75 0.02 -3.68
C GLN A 158 -9.29 -1.39 -3.98
N LEU A 159 -10.02 -1.99 -3.04
CA LEU A 159 -10.57 -3.34 -3.13
C LEU A 159 -12.07 -3.34 -3.42
N PHE A 160 -12.81 -2.54 -2.69
CA PHE A 160 -14.27 -2.44 -2.82
C PHE A 160 -14.72 -1.00 -2.68
N ARG A 161 -15.80 -0.66 -3.37
CA ARG A 161 -16.48 0.62 -3.21
C ARG A 161 -17.66 0.49 -2.23
N SER A 162 -17.93 1.55 -1.46
CA SER A 162 -19.05 1.58 -0.51
C SER A 162 -20.40 1.31 -1.18
N ASP A 163 -20.60 1.76 -2.43
CA ASP A 163 -21.82 1.53 -3.20
C ASP A 163 -22.11 0.05 -3.47
N ASN A 164 -21.08 -0.78 -3.41
CA ASN A 164 -21.19 -2.24 -3.60
C ASN A 164 -21.36 -3.00 -2.29
N LYS A 165 -21.40 -2.29 -1.15
CA LYS A 165 -21.58 -2.90 0.17
C LYS A 165 -23.07 -3.11 0.46
N PHE A 166 -23.40 -4.21 1.09
CA PHE A 166 -24.77 -4.52 1.53
C PHE A 166 -24.79 -5.24 2.87
N ASN A 167 -25.92 -5.15 3.56
CA ASN A 167 -26.11 -5.88 4.81
C ASN A 167 -26.52 -7.33 4.50
N SER A 168 -25.60 -8.25 4.72
CA SER A 168 -25.83 -9.69 4.53
C SER A 168 -26.38 -10.40 5.78
N GLY A 169 -26.35 -9.74 6.96
CA GLY A 169 -26.70 -10.34 8.23
C GLY A 169 -25.70 -11.38 8.76
N THR A 170 -24.56 -11.60 8.09
CA THR A 170 -23.60 -12.64 8.44
C THR A 170 -22.59 -12.21 9.53
N GLY A 171 -22.47 -10.92 9.79
CA GLY A 171 -21.57 -10.37 10.80
C GLY A 171 -20.20 -9.93 10.28
N TRP A 172 -20.01 -9.90 8.96
CA TRP A 172 -18.83 -9.38 8.28
C TRP A 172 -19.22 -8.40 7.17
N PRO A 173 -18.37 -7.40 6.86
CA PRO A 173 -18.54 -6.56 5.67
C PRO A 173 -18.76 -7.41 4.42
N SER A 174 -19.85 -7.14 3.72
CA SER A 174 -20.24 -7.91 2.53
C SER A 174 -20.43 -7.00 1.32
N PHE A 175 -19.83 -7.41 0.20
CA PHE A 175 -19.85 -6.66 -1.05
C PHE A 175 -20.35 -7.57 -2.18
N PHE A 176 -21.00 -6.98 -3.19
CA PHE A 176 -21.45 -7.76 -4.35
C PHE A 176 -20.54 -7.61 -5.58
N ASN A 177 -19.62 -6.63 -5.58
CA ASN A 177 -18.69 -6.40 -6.69
C ASN A 177 -17.39 -5.75 -6.18
N PRO A 178 -16.21 -6.31 -6.51
CA PRO A 178 -14.93 -5.69 -6.21
C PRO A 178 -14.58 -4.60 -7.24
N VAL A 179 -13.57 -3.80 -6.93
CA VAL A 179 -12.90 -2.96 -7.94
C VAL A 179 -12.24 -3.89 -8.98
N PRO A 180 -12.31 -3.60 -10.28
CA PRO A 180 -11.69 -4.46 -11.30
C PRO A 180 -10.20 -4.71 -11.00
N ASP A 181 -9.76 -5.97 -11.19
CA ASP A 181 -8.38 -6.44 -11.02
C ASP A 181 -7.78 -6.28 -9.61
N SER A 182 -8.58 -5.90 -8.60
CA SER A 182 -8.11 -5.66 -7.23
C SER A 182 -7.97 -6.90 -6.37
N ILE A 183 -8.59 -8.00 -6.78
CA ILE A 183 -8.59 -9.26 -6.03
C ILE A 183 -8.22 -10.44 -6.92
N VAL A 184 -7.72 -11.49 -6.28
CA VAL A 184 -7.51 -12.81 -6.90
C VAL A 184 -8.19 -13.88 -6.07
N PHE A 185 -8.47 -15.02 -6.70
CA PHE A 185 -9.16 -16.15 -6.10
C PHE A 185 -8.21 -17.33 -5.92
N LYS A 186 -8.41 -18.06 -4.84
CA LYS A 186 -7.70 -19.30 -4.55
C LYS A 186 -8.68 -20.35 -4.02
N GLU A 187 -8.56 -21.58 -4.45
CA GLU A 187 -9.35 -22.69 -3.92
C GLU A 187 -8.99 -22.94 -2.44
N ASP A 188 -10.02 -23.09 -1.60
CA ASP A 188 -9.92 -23.38 -0.17
C ASP A 188 -10.96 -24.45 0.20
N GLY A 189 -10.67 -25.70 -0.14
CA GLY A 189 -11.58 -26.82 0.05
C GLY A 189 -12.89 -26.64 -0.71
N HIS A 190 -14.00 -26.44 0.01
CA HIS A 190 -15.31 -26.17 -0.58
C HIS A 190 -15.63 -24.69 -0.78
N ARG A 191 -14.68 -23.82 -0.44
CA ARG A 191 -14.82 -22.37 -0.53
C ARG A 191 -13.87 -21.80 -1.57
N VAL A 192 -14.06 -20.55 -1.90
CA VAL A 192 -13.14 -19.77 -2.72
C VAL A 192 -12.64 -18.60 -1.89
N GLU A 193 -11.35 -18.65 -1.58
CA GLU A 193 -10.63 -17.61 -0.87
C GLU A 193 -10.47 -16.37 -1.73
N VAL A 194 -10.61 -15.19 -1.14
CA VAL A 194 -10.39 -13.90 -1.77
C VAL A 194 -9.13 -13.28 -1.19
N LEU A 195 -8.17 -12.98 -2.07
CA LEU A 195 -6.90 -12.35 -1.73
C LEU A 195 -6.81 -10.98 -2.38
N SER A 196 -6.07 -10.06 -1.77
CA SER A 196 -5.67 -8.79 -2.42
C SER A 196 -4.73 -9.09 -3.58
N ALA A 197 -5.00 -8.54 -4.77
CA ALA A 197 -4.13 -8.71 -5.93
C ALA A 197 -2.77 -8.01 -5.75
N SER A 198 -2.71 -6.92 -4.98
CA SER A 198 -1.50 -6.17 -4.75
C SER A 198 -0.58 -6.82 -3.69
N SER A 199 -1.08 -7.11 -2.51
CA SER A 199 -0.29 -7.61 -1.38
C SER A 199 -0.35 -9.13 -1.18
N GLY A 200 -1.31 -9.82 -1.83
CA GLY A 200 -1.52 -11.25 -1.65
C GLY A 200 -2.12 -11.65 -0.30
N ILE A 201 -2.53 -10.68 0.54
CA ILE A 201 -3.10 -11.00 1.85
C ILE A 201 -4.49 -11.63 1.72
N HIS A 202 -4.81 -12.53 2.65
CA HIS A 202 -6.16 -13.05 2.82
C HIS A 202 -7.14 -11.95 3.21
N LEU A 203 -8.24 -11.84 2.47
CA LEU A 203 -9.31 -10.89 2.75
C LEU A 203 -10.55 -11.57 3.34
N GLY A 204 -10.90 -12.74 2.85
CA GLY A 204 -12.11 -13.46 3.19
C GLY A 204 -12.46 -14.49 2.12
N HIS A 205 -13.76 -14.69 1.88
CA HIS A 205 -14.26 -15.68 0.92
C HIS A 205 -15.40 -15.12 0.07
N VAL A 206 -15.60 -15.71 -1.10
CA VAL A 206 -16.73 -15.39 -2.00
C VAL A 206 -17.73 -16.54 -2.03
N PHE A 207 -19.02 -16.19 -2.03
CA PHE A 207 -20.17 -17.08 -2.06
C PHE A 207 -21.12 -16.71 -3.20
N ASN A 208 -22.01 -17.65 -3.59
CA ASN A 208 -22.99 -17.46 -4.67
C ASN A 208 -24.39 -17.13 -4.13
N ASP A 209 -24.46 -16.43 -3.01
CA ASP A 209 -25.69 -16.07 -2.30
C ASP A 209 -25.85 -14.53 -2.14
N GLY A 210 -25.20 -13.79 -3.02
CA GLY A 210 -25.26 -12.32 -3.04
C GLY A 210 -26.43 -11.78 -3.86
N PRO A 211 -26.66 -10.46 -3.81
CA PRO A 211 -27.71 -9.78 -4.55
C PRO A 211 -27.37 -9.65 -6.05
N PRO A 212 -28.37 -9.35 -6.90
CA PRO A 212 -28.09 -8.87 -8.26
C PRO A 212 -27.21 -7.61 -8.21
N PRO A 213 -26.43 -7.33 -9.29
CA PRO A 213 -26.41 -8.01 -10.58
C PRO A 213 -25.52 -9.25 -10.63
N THR A 214 -24.59 -9.43 -9.69
CA THR A 214 -23.54 -10.47 -9.77
C THR A 214 -23.96 -11.80 -9.15
N GLY A 215 -24.90 -11.80 -8.21
CA GLY A 215 -25.21 -12.97 -7.39
C GLY A 215 -24.08 -13.39 -6.45
N LYS A 216 -23.03 -12.59 -6.35
CA LYS A 216 -21.86 -12.87 -5.52
C LYS A 216 -21.92 -12.11 -4.20
N ARG A 217 -21.46 -12.73 -3.12
CA ARG A 217 -21.20 -12.11 -1.83
C ARG A 217 -19.75 -12.30 -1.45
N TYR A 218 -19.00 -11.23 -1.47
CA TYR A 218 -17.64 -11.15 -0.96
C TYR A 218 -17.72 -10.86 0.53
N CYS A 219 -17.48 -11.86 1.37
CA CYS A 219 -17.53 -11.81 2.83
C CYS A 219 -16.12 -11.54 3.33
N ILE A 220 -15.86 -10.31 3.76
CA ILE A 220 -14.50 -9.81 3.97
C ILE A 220 -14.27 -9.46 5.43
N ASN A 221 -13.10 -9.81 5.97
CA ASN A 221 -12.70 -9.45 7.32
C ASN A 221 -12.47 -7.94 7.42
N SER A 222 -13.14 -7.29 8.35
CA SER A 222 -12.98 -5.86 8.64
C SER A 222 -11.55 -5.49 9.04
N ALA A 223 -10.90 -6.38 9.81
CA ALA A 223 -9.56 -6.16 10.32
C ALA A 223 -8.48 -6.01 9.22
N VAL A 224 -8.70 -6.57 8.03
CA VAL A 224 -7.80 -6.46 6.88
C VAL A 224 -8.32 -5.51 5.80
N LEU A 225 -9.14 -4.56 6.19
CA LEU A 225 -9.58 -3.44 5.39
C LEU A 225 -9.22 -2.13 6.10
N LYS A 226 -8.97 -1.09 5.30
CA LYS A 226 -8.97 0.29 5.74
C LYS A 226 -10.00 1.06 4.94
N PHE A 227 -10.71 1.98 5.56
CA PHE A 227 -11.67 2.84 4.87
C PHE A 227 -11.03 4.18 4.53
N VAL A 228 -11.27 4.65 3.30
CA VAL A 228 -10.88 5.97 2.79
C VAL A 228 -12.12 6.63 2.22
N ALA A 229 -12.55 7.72 2.82
CA ALA A 229 -13.68 8.51 2.35
C ALA A 229 -13.38 9.20 1.01
N ASP A 230 -14.45 9.45 0.20
CA ASP A 230 -14.37 10.19 -1.08
C ASP A 230 -13.91 11.64 -0.92
#